data_319e5f921df72f319f038c934c84601c
#
_entry.id   319e5f921df72f319f038c934c84601c
#
_cell.length_a   1.000
_cell.length_b   1.000
_cell.length_c   1.000
_cell.angle_alpha   90.00
_cell.angle_beta   90.00
_cell.angle_gamma   90.00
#
_symmetry.space_group_name_H-M   'P 1'
#
loop_
_entity.id
_entity.type
_entity.pdbx_description
1 polymer ?
#
loop_
_entity_poly.entity_id
_entity_poly.type
_entity_poly.pdbx_seq_one_letter_code
_entity_poly.pdbx_strand_id
1 'polypeptide(L)'
;MKFFNFFKSPKPSQNELRELEPENVTPVTEDSQIEKQNKSRALIKPVNTGYPIDLLYVYLKKDYETIGYNDAFDEPTAEYCNAKVELILNEFQLTINQVLLRYRMDIRHCEKEIKTAMQLFAIETSERFEEMKAIMEDHILEVNVIQSKLQDKTSEILVMIESYKRGFRKGYAELMKSASNPLPRTQFFSEISFDEKQVKSEIA
;
A
#
# COMPACT_ATOMS: atom_id res chain seq x y z
N MET A 1 7.13 33.24 -58.22
CA MET A 1 7.24 32.21 -57.16
C MET A 1 5.85 31.92 -56.67
N LYS A 2 5.38 30.69 -56.77
CA LYS A 2 3.95 30.33 -56.70
C LYS A 2 3.61 29.84 -55.27
N PHE A 3 2.60 30.52 -54.67
CA PHE A 3 1.97 30.08 -53.42
C PHE A 3 0.93 28.99 -53.76
N PHE A 4 0.98 27.85 -53.07
CA PHE A 4 -0.08 26.85 -53.13
C PHE A 4 -0.93 26.94 -51.85
N ASN A 5 -2.16 27.47 -52.03
CA ASN A 5 -3.26 27.34 -51.09
C ASN A 5 -3.94 25.99 -51.29
N PHE A 6 -4.03 25.15 -50.26
CA PHE A 6 -4.92 23.97 -50.27
C PHE A 6 -5.53 23.84 -48.86
N PHE A 7 -6.65 24.49 -48.64
CA PHE A 7 -7.63 24.09 -47.63
C PHE A 7 -9.01 24.18 -48.24
N LYS A 8 -9.59 23.04 -48.56
CA LYS A 8 -10.99 22.90 -48.93
C LYS A 8 -11.66 22.01 -47.89
N SER A 9 -12.50 22.61 -47.05
CA SER A 9 -13.37 21.92 -46.08
C SER A 9 -14.60 21.36 -46.86
N PRO A 10 -15.06 20.12 -46.61
CA PRO A 10 -16.37 19.68 -47.10
C PRO A 10 -17.47 20.11 -46.10
N LYS A 11 -18.57 20.59 -46.67
CA LYS A 11 -19.82 20.94 -45.97
C LYS A 11 -20.57 19.68 -45.55
N PRO A 12 -21.31 19.70 -44.42
CA PRO A 12 -22.17 18.60 -44.03
C PRO A 12 -23.51 18.65 -44.80
N SER A 13 -23.92 17.47 -45.27
CA SER A 13 -25.19 17.20 -45.90
C SER A 13 -26.30 17.10 -44.86
N GLN A 14 -27.40 17.82 -45.10
CA GLN A 14 -28.68 17.67 -44.35
C GLN A 14 -29.45 16.48 -44.91
N ASN A 15 -30.03 15.70 -44.06
CA ASN A 15 -31.26 14.88 -44.05
C ASN A 15 -30.96 13.60 -43.25
N GLU A 16 -31.67 13.28 -42.18
CA GLU A 16 -33.09 12.93 -42.09
C GLU A 16 -33.54 12.98 -40.59
N LEU A 17 -34.63 13.66 -40.39
CA LEU A 17 -35.42 13.58 -39.14
C LEU A 17 -36.12 12.21 -39.10
N ARG A 18 -35.81 11.39 -38.09
CA ARG A 18 -36.68 10.30 -37.64
C ARG A 18 -36.99 10.55 -36.19
N GLU A 19 -38.23 10.87 -35.92
CA GLU A 19 -38.88 10.82 -34.61
C GLU A 19 -38.73 9.42 -34.03
N LEU A 20 -38.17 9.32 -32.84
CA LEU A 20 -38.30 8.18 -31.96
C LEU A 20 -38.77 8.68 -30.56
N GLU A 21 -39.83 8.06 -30.08
CA GLU A 21 -40.54 8.31 -28.85
C GLU A 21 -39.65 8.28 -27.59
N PRO A 22 -40.04 8.93 -26.48
CA PRO A 22 -39.24 9.00 -25.28
C PRO A 22 -39.31 7.69 -24.50
N GLU A 23 -38.26 6.90 -24.51
CA GLU A 23 -38.06 5.84 -23.54
C GLU A 23 -37.74 6.41 -22.16
N ASN A 24 -38.49 5.89 -21.20
CA ASN A 24 -38.52 6.17 -19.80
C ASN A 24 -37.16 5.96 -19.13
N VAL A 25 -36.35 7.02 -18.98
CA VAL A 25 -35.07 6.96 -18.27
C VAL A 25 -35.34 7.20 -16.78
N THR A 26 -35.31 6.12 -16.01
CA THR A 26 -35.21 6.18 -14.56
C THR A 26 -33.88 6.81 -14.16
N PRO A 27 -33.84 7.74 -13.20
CA PRO A 27 -32.58 8.35 -12.77
C PRO A 27 -31.73 7.30 -12.05
N VAL A 28 -30.64 6.89 -12.70
CA VAL A 28 -29.55 6.11 -12.06
C VAL A 28 -28.79 7.09 -11.19
N THR A 29 -28.90 6.92 -9.87
CA THR A 29 -28.22 7.70 -8.84
C THR A 29 -26.70 7.63 -9.04
N GLU A 30 -26.06 8.77 -9.18
CA GLU A 30 -24.60 8.93 -9.35
C GLU A 30 -23.77 8.36 -8.19
N ASP A 31 -24.37 8.09 -7.03
CA ASP A 31 -23.71 7.52 -5.84
C ASP A 31 -23.16 6.09 -6.04
N SER A 32 -23.74 5.32 -6.97
CA SER A 32 -23.28 3.94 -7.21
C SER A 32 -22.01 3.81 -8.07
N GLN A 33 -21.57 4.88 -8.71
CA GLN A 33 -20.33 4.87 -9.51
C GLN A 33 -19.09 5.28 -8.71
N ILE A 34 -19.26 6.10 -7.67
CA ILE A 34 -18.17 6.53 -6.79
C ILE A 34 -17.70 5.38 -5.87
N GLU A 35 -18.62 4.55 -5.38
CA GLU A 35 -18.27 3.37 -4.59
C GLU A 35 -17.58 2.26 -5.39
N LYS A 36 -17.86 2.13 -6.70
CA LYS A 36 -17.20 1.13 -7.56
C LYS A 36 -15.77 1.52 -7.95
N GLN A 37 -15.44 2.81 -7.99
CA GLN A 37 -14.06 3.27 -8.28
C GLN A 37 -13.13 3.17 -7.07
N ASN A 38 -13.65 3.20 -5.84
CA ASN A 38 -12.84 3.03 -4.63
C ASN A 38 -12.52 1.56 -4.29
N LYS A 39 -13.23 0.58 -4.90
CA LYS A 39 -13.07 -0.85 -4.60
C LYS A 39 -11.98 -1.55 -5.43
N SER A 40 -11.40 -0.91 -6.43
CA SER A 40 -10.44 -1.55 -7.35
C SER A 40 -9.03 -0.97 -7.35
N ARG A 41 -8.64 -0.22 -6.31
CA ARG A 41 -7.23 0.04 -6.02
C ARG A 41 -6.71 -0.89 -4.92
N ALA A 42 -6.92 -2.18 -5.09
CA ALA A 42 -6.03 -3.14 -4.46
C ALA A 42 -4.65 -2.94 -5.10
N LEU A 43 -3.75 -2.30 -4.37
CA LEU A 43 -2.37 -2.08 -4.77
C LEU A 43 -1.64 -3.43 -4.85
N ILE A 44 -1.93 -4.23 -5.87
CA ILE A 44 -1.08 -5.36 -6.26
C ILE A 44 0.00 -4.75 -7.14
N LYS A 45 1.00 -4.11 -6.50
CA LYS A 45 2.17 -3.68 -7.24
C LYS A 45 3.18 -4.81 -7.36
N PRO A 46 3.90 -4.89 -8.50
CA PRO A 46 4.89 -5.93 -8.70
C PRO A 46 6.02 -5.76 -7.68
N VAL A 47 6.31 -6.84 -6.97
CA VAL A 47 7.57 -7.01 -6.24
C VAL A 47 8.63 -7.29 -7.29
N ASN A 48 9.79 -6.66 -7.21
CA ASN A 48 10.96 -6.70 -8.11
C ASN A 48 11.00 -5.56 -9.14
N THR A 49 10.69 -4.35 -8.71
CA THR A 49 10.96 -3.15 -9.52
C THR A 49 12.46 -2.81 -9.55
N GLY A 50 13.24 -3.39 -8.62
CA GLY A 50 14.64 -3.04 -8.37
C GLY A 50 14.83 -1.77 -7.56
N TYR A 51 13.74 -1.16 -7.10
CA TYR A 51 13.74 0.05 -6.27
C TYR A 51 13.56 -0.27 -4.78
N PRO A 52 14.00 0.61 -3.88
CA PRO A 52 13.91 0.41 -2.42
C PRO A 52 12.51 0.11 -1.89
N ILE A 53 11.44 0.54 -2.57
CA ILE A 53 10.04 0.27 -2.20
C ILE A 53 9.72 -1.23 -2.14
N ASP A 54 10.42 -2.06 -2.90
CA ASP A 54 10.23 -3.51 -2.91
C ASP A 54 10.42 -4.11 -1.50
N LEU A 55 11.27 -3.51 -0.66
CA LEU A 55 11.47 -3.94 0.73
C LEU A 55 10.20 -3.87 1.55
N LEU A 56 9.36 -2.84 1.34
CA LEU A 56 8.09 -2.69 2.05
C LEU A 56 7.10 -3.76 1.62
N TYR A 57 7.02 -4.06 0.34
CA TYR A 57 6.14 -5.11 -0.16
C TYR A 57 6.58 -6.50 0.27
N VAL A 58 7.89 -6.76 0.28
CA VAL A 58 8.45 -8.01 0.82
C VAL A 58 8.09 -8.14 2.30
N TYR A 59 8.20 -7.04 3.07
CA TYR A 59 7.85 -7.04 4.48
C TYR A 59 6.36 -7.35 4.70
N LEU A 60 5.46 -6.70 3.97
CA LEU A 60 4.02 -6.91 4.08
C LEU A 60 3.56 -8.32 3.65
N LYS A 61 4.34 -9.00 2.80
CA LYS A 61 4.03 -10.34 2.28
C LYS A 61 4.64 -11.48 3.09
N LYS A 62 5.36 -11.21 4.18
CA LYS A 62 5.89 -12.26 5.04
C LYS A 62 4.75 -13.15 5.57
N ASP A 63 5.05 -14.40 5.80
CA ASP A 63 4.11 -15.36 6.41
C ASP A 63 4.06 -15.13 7.94
N TYR A 64 3.31 -14.11 8.33
CA TYR A 64 3.11 -13.77 9.73
C TYR A 64 2.32 -14.83 10.49
N GLU A 65 1.51 -15.64 9.80
CA GLU A 65 0.78 -16.72 10.45
C GLU A 65 1.73 -17.82 10.95
N THR A 66 2.67 -18.24 10.13
CA THR A 66 3.71 -19.20 10.54
C THR A 66 4.62 -18.64 11.62
N ILE A 67 4.98 -17.35 11.55
CA ILE A 67 5.78 -16.68 12.58
C ILE A 67 5.03 -16.71 13.92
N GLY A 68 3.78 -16.26 13.94
CA GLY A 68 2.98 -16.26 15.17
C GLY A 68 2.74 -17.67 15.73
N TYR A 69 2.54 -18.66 14.85
CA TYR A 69 2.40 -20.04 15.27
C TYR A 69 3.64 -20.56 16.03
N ASN A 70 4.83 -20.30 15.50
CA ASN A 70 6.09 -20.70 16.14
C ASN A 70 6.35 -19.94 17.44
N ASP A 71 6.13 -18.63 17.45
CA ASP A 71 6.33 -17.78 18.63
C ASP A 71 5.46 -18.22 19.82
N ALA A 72 4.30 -18.84 19.58
CA ALA A 72 3.45 -19.38 20.65
C ALA A 72 4.07 -20.57 21.39
N PHE A 73 5.03 -21.28 20.79
CA PHE A 73 5.76 -22.35 21.46
C PHE A 73 6.92 -21.80 22.32
N ASP A 74 7.43 -20.62 22.00
CA ASP A 74 8.50 -19.99 22.78
C ASP A 74 7.95 -19.41 24.08
N GLU A 75 6.86 -18.63 23.99
CA GLU A 75 6.21 -18.05 25.17
C GLU A 75 4.69 -17.87 24.91
N PRO A 76 3.85 -18.79 25.44
CA PRO A 76 2.42 -18.82 25.18
C PRO A 76 1.62 -17.84 26.07
N THR A 77 2.02 -16.54 26.10
CA THR A 77 1.33 -15.51 26.86
C THR A 77 0.73 -14.41 25.96
N ALA A 78 -0.32 -13.76 26.43
CA ALA A 78 -0.95 -12.66 25.70
C ALA A 78 -0.01 -11.44 25.63
N GLU A 79 0.73 -11.17 26.71
CA GLU A 79 1.71 -10.10 26.81
C GLU A 79 2.80 -10.26 25.76
N TYR A 80 3.34 -11.47 25.62
CA TYR A 80 4.34 -11.76 24.59
C TYR A 80 3.79 -11.56 23.17
N CYS A 81 2.58 -12.06 22.91
CA CYS A 81 1.92 -11.86 21.63
C CYS A 81 1.76 -10.37 21.28
N ASN A 82 1.32 -9.55 22.24
CA ASN A 82 1.15 -8.11 22.05
C ASN A 82 2.49 -7.40 21.86
N ALA A 83 3.50 -7.71 22.67
CA ALA A 83 4.85 -7.16 22.52
C ALA A 83 5.47 -7.47 21.15
N LYS A 84 5.25 -8.68 20.64
CA LYS A 84 5.69 -9.06 19.28
C LYS A 84 4.96 -8.30 18.20
N VAL A 85 3.65 -8.06 18.33
CA VAL A 85 2.90 -7.21 17.40
C VAL A 85 3.48 -5.80 17.35
N GLU A 86 3.77 -5.20 18.50
CA GLU A 86 4.40 -3.87 18.56
C GLU A 86 5.79 -3.89 17.93
N LEU A 87 6.59 -4.93 18.18
CA LEU A 87 7.90 -5.08 17.56
C LEU A 87 7.79 -5.14 16.03
N ILE A 88 6.86 -5.93 15.48
CA ILE A 88 6.59 -6.03 14.04
C ILE A 88 6.24 -4.64 13.45
N LEU A 89 5.38 -3.87 14.13
CA LEU A 89 5.01 -2.52 13.68
C LEU A 89 6.20 -1.55 13.72
N ASN A 90 7.01 -1.59 14.76
CA ASN A 90 8.19 -0.76 14.90
C ASN A 90 9.27 -1.10 13.86
N GLU A 91 9.50 -2.37 13.58
CA GLU A 91 10.40 -2.83 12.51
C GLU A 91 9.92 -2.37 11.14
N PHE A 92 8.61 -2.42 10.89
CA PHE A 92 8.04 -1.92 9.65
C PHE A 92 8.21 -0.41 9.50
N GLN A 93 7.96 0.36 10.57
CA GLN A 93 8.21 1.80 10.58
C GLN A 93 9.70 2.12 10.33
N LEU A 94 10.60 1.36 10.93
CA LEU A 94 12.05 1.52 10.68
C LEU A 94 12.39 1.25 9.20
N THR A 95 11.79 0.22 8.62
CA THR A 95 11.98 -0.12 7.20
C THR A 95 11.47 1.01 6.29
N ILE A 96 10.31 1.61 6.59
CA ILE A 96 9.78 2.79 5.89
C ILE A 96 10.81 3.93 5.93
N ASN A 97 11.34 4.25 7.11
CA ASN A 97 12.30 5.33 7.28
C ASN A 97 13.60 5.08 6.49
N GLN A 98 14.08 3.83 6.46
CA GLN A 98 15.25 3.43 5.68
C GLN A 98 15.01 3.60 4.17
N VAL A 99 13.85 3.18 3.67
CA VAL A 99 13.46 3.33 2.26
C VAL A 99 13.38 4.81 1.87
N LEU A 100 12.75 5.65 2.69
CA LEU A 100 12.68 7.10 2.45
C LEU A 100 14.07 7.75 2.46
N LEU A 101 14.95 7.35 3.39
CA LEU A 101 16.32 7.86 3.43
C LEU A 101 17.07 7.46 2.15
N ARG A 102 16.94 6.23 1.70
CA ARG A 102 17.58 5.74 0.48
C ARG A 102 17.12 6.55 -0.74
N TYR A 103 15.82 6.75 -0.93
CA TYR A 103 15.30 7.57 -2.02
C TYR A 103 15.84 9.00 -2.00
N ARG A 104 15.92 9.63 -0.82
CA ARG A 104 16.49 10.99 -0.71
C ARG A 104 17.97 11.06 -1.12
N MET A 105 18.71 9.98 -0.87
CA MET A 105 20.11 9.89 -1.31
C MET A 105 20.21 9.68 -2.82
N ASP A 106 19.40 8.79 -3.38
CA ASP A 106 19.41 8.45 -4.80
C ASP A 106 18.91 9.65 -5.65
N ILE A 107 17.89 10.38 -5.21
CA ILE A 107 17.44 11.61 -5.86
C ILE A 107 18.54 12.67 -5.88
N ARG A 108 19.24 12.88 -4.77
CA ARG A 108 20.39 13.81 -4.74
C ARG A 108 21.51 13.39 -5.69
N HIS A 109 21.71 12.10 -5.85
CA HIS A 109 22.67 11.59 -6.83
C HIS A 109 22.20 11.92 -8.26
N CYS A 110 20.95 11.62 -8.61
CA CYS A 110 20.39 11.98 -9.91
C CYS A 110 20.52 13.49 -10.20
N GLU A 111 20.19 14.35 -9.25
CA GLU A 111 20.32 15.81 -9.40
C GLU A 111 21.76 16.26 -9.70
N LYS A 112 22.74 15.60 -9.10
CA LYS A 112 24.15 15.87 -9.40
C LYS A 112 24.51 15.40 -10.82
N GLU A 113 24.07 14.21 -11.21
CA GLU A 113 24.36 13.65 -12.55
C GLU A 113 23.67 14.46 -13.65
N ILE A 114 22.44 14.94 -13.43
CA ILE A 114 21.73 15.86 -14.34
C ILE A 114 22.56 17.11 -14.59
N LYS A 115 23.06 17.76 -13.52
CA LYS A 115 23.90 18.96 -13.65
C LYS A 115 25.18 18.68 -14.44
N THR A 116 25.82 17.53 -14.16
CA THR A 116 27.05 17.14 -14.87
C THR A 116 26.78 16.86 -16.35
N ALA A 117 25.68 16.13 -16.66
CA ALA A 117 25.28 15.84 -18.02
C ALA A 117 24.97 17.11 -18.81
N MET A 118 24.26 18.08 -18.21
CA MET A 118 23.98 19.37 -18.83
C MET A 118 25.26 20.17 -19.15
N GLN A 119 26.24 20.16 -18.24
CA GLN A 119 27.55 20.82 -18.48
C GLN A 119 28.33 20.19 -19.63
N LEU A 120 28.14 18.89 -19.87
CA LEU A 120 28.79 18.12 -20.93
C LEU A 120 27.95 18.08 -22.23
N PHE A 121 26.82 18.79 -22.29
CA PHE A 121 25.85 18.75 -23.39
C PHE A 121 25.32 17.35 -23.71
N ALA A 122 25.34 16.44 -22.71
CA ALA A 122 24.85 15.08 -22.81
C ALA A 122 23.34 15.02 -22.51
N ILE A 123 22.51 15.54 -23.42
CA ILE A 123 21.07 15.76 -23.24
C ILE A 123 20.35 14.44 -22.92
N GLU A 124 20.60 13.40 -23.69
CA GLU A 124 19.97 12.06 -23.50
C GLU A 124 20.29 11.47 -22.12
N THR A 125 21.49 11.69 -21.62
CA THR A 125 21.88 11.26 -20.26
C THR A 125 21.13 12.06 -19.19
N SER A 126 20.97 13.37 -19.38
CA SER A 126 20.19 14.24 -18.48
C SER A 126 18.75 13.78 -18.39
N GLU A 127 18.09 13.57 -19.53
CA GLU A 127 16.69 13.11 -19.62
C GLU A 127 16.49 11.78 -18.90
N ARG A 128 17.43 10.84 -19.07
CA ARG A 128 17.37 9.54 -18.38
C ARG A 128 17.42 9.67 -16.85
N PHE A 129 18.27 10.56 -16.31
CA PHE A 129 18.33 10.80 -14.87
C PHE A 129 17.09 11.56 -14.36
N GLU A 130 16.49 12.43 -15.18
CA GLU A 130 15.23 13.10 -14.86
C GLU A 130 14.07 12.09 -14.77
N GLU A 131 13.97 11.15 -15.68
CA GLU A 131 13.00 10.07 -15.62
C GLU A 131 13.18 9.18 -14.36
N MET A 132 14.43 8.80 -14.06
CA MET A 132 14.71 8.04 -12.86
C MET A 132 14.31 8.80 -11.58
N LYS A 133 14.57 10.11 -11.53
CA LYS A 133 14.19 10.96 -10.41
C LYS A 133 12.66 11.01 -10.27
N ALA A 134 11.91 11.21 -11.35
CA ALA A 134 10.46 11.25 -11.34
C ALA A 134 9.85 9.94 -10.80
N ILE A 135 10.36 8.79 -11.23
CA ILE A 135 9.94 7.47 -10.70
C ILE A 135 10.16 7.37 -9.20
N MET A 136 11.31 7.85 -8.70
CA MET A 136 11.60 7.82 -7.26
C MET A 136 10.73 8.76 -6.45
N GLU A 137 10.37 9.92 -7.00
CA GLU A 137 9.43 10.87 -6.38
C GLU A 137 8.02 10.27 -6.26
N ASP A 138 7.54 9.57 -7.31
CA ASP A 138 6.27 8.83 -7.27
C ASP A 138 6.29 7.71 -6.21
N HIS A 139 7.39 6.98 -6.10
CA HIS A 139 7.53 5.96 -5.06
C HIS A 139 7.51 6.57 -3.64
N ILE A 140 8.11 7.75 -3.44
CA ILE A 140 8.04 8.46 -2.14
C ILE A 140 6.59 8.79 -1.77
N LEU A 141 5.78 9.25 -2.72
CA LEU A 141 4.35 9.49 -2.47
C LEU A 141 3.64 8.21 -2.02
N GLU A 142 3.93 7.10 -2.67
CA GLU A 142 3.37 5.81 -2.29
C GLU A 142 3.82 5.34 -0.91
N VAL A 143 5.11 5.49 -0.57
CA VAL A 143 5.65 5.17 0.75
C VAL A 143 4.98 6.01 1.84
N ASN A 144 4.71 7.30 1.58
CA ASN A 144 3.99 8.16 2.51
C ASN A 144 2.54 7.68 2.74
N VAL A 145 1.87 7.16 1.71
CA VAL A 145 0.54 6.54 1.86
C VAL A 145 0.62 5.28 2.73
N ILE A 146 1.63 4.43 2.54
CA ILE A 146 1.86 3.24 3.38
C ILE A 146 2.13 3.66 4.84
N GLN A 147 2.90 4.71 5.06
CA GLN A 147 3.18 5.25 6.39
C GLN A 147 1.91 5.77 7.09
N SER A 148 1.04 6.48 6.37
CA SER A 148 -0.26 6.91 6.92
C SER A 148 -1.12 5.72 7.30
N LYS A 149 -1.19 4.69 6.45
CA LYS A 149 -1.91 3.44 6.74
C LYS A 149 -1.36 2.73 7.99
N LEU A 150 -0.06 2.79 8.23
CA LEU A 150 0.54 2.24 9.44
C LEU A 150 0.07 2.99 10.69
N GLN A 151 0.01 4.33 10.65
CA GLN A 151 -0.47 5.15 11.77
C GLN A 151 -1.95 4.89 12.06
N ASP A 152 -2.78 4.79 11.02
CA ASP A 152 -4.22 4.54 11.14
C ASP A 152 -4.55 3.06 11.40
N LYS A 153 -3.56 2.16 11.37
CA LYS A 153 -3.72 0.69 11.48
C LYS A 153 -4.80 0.16 10.54
N THR A 154 -4.81 0.64 9.29
CA THR A 154 -5.84 0.30 8.30
C THR A 154 -5.41 -0.82 7.36
N SER A 155 -6.41 -1.48 6.76
CA SER A 155 -6.34 -2.50 5.68
C SER A 155 -5.17 -3.49 5.73
N GLU A 156 -4.11 -3.29 4.96
CA GLU A 156 -3.01 -4.27 4.80
C GLU A 156 -2.22 -4.50 6.10
N ILE A 157 -2.06 -3.43 6.90
CA ILE A 157 -1.37 -3.51 8.20
C ILE A 157 -2.19 -4.33 9.19
N LEU A 158 -3.51 -4.11 9.21
CA LEU A 158 -4.41 -4.90 10.03
C LEU A 158 -4.39 -6.38 9.65
N VAL A 159 -4.39 -6.68 8.33
CA VAL A 159 -4.28 -8.07 7.84
C VAL A 159 -2.99 -8.74 8.31
N MET A 160 -1.87 -8.03 8.26
CA MET A 160 -0.58 -8.50 8.75
C MET A 160 -0.63 -8.85 10.24
N ILE A 161 -1.15 -7.93 11.07
CA ILE A 161 -1.29 -8.13 12.52
C ILE A 161 -2.23 -9.30 12.83
N GLU A 162 -3.40 -9.34 12.20
CA GLU A 162 -4.38 -10.38 12.43
C GLU A 162 -3.90 -11.76 11.93
N SER A 163 -3.08 -11.80 10.88
CA SER A 163 -2.42 -13.02 10.43
C SER A 163 -1.47 -13.55 11.50
N TYR A 164 -0.62 -12.68 12.08
CA TYR A 164 0.27 -13.05 13.18
C TYR A 164 -0.52 -13.57 14.40
N LYS A 165 -1.52 -12.81 14.86
CA LYS A 165 -2.35 -13.21 16.02
C LYS A 165 -3.12 -14.52 15.77
N ARG A 166 -3.57 -14.75 14.55
CA ARG A 166 -4.23 -15.99 14.16
C ARG A 166 -3.26 -17.16 14.26
N GLY A 167 -2.04 -17.00 13.77
CA GLY A 167 -0.98 -18.00 13.90
C GLY A 167 -0.69 -18.31 15.37
N PHE A 168 -0.48 -17.28 16.18
CA PHE A 168 -0.21 -17.40 17.60
C PHE A 168 -1.32 -18.16 18.34
N ARG A 169 -2.59 -17.86 18.07
CA ARG A 169 -3.73 -18.59 18.62
C ARG A 169 -3.74 -20.06 18.22
N LYS A 170 -3.34 -20.39 16.98
CA LYS A 170 -3.24 -21.78 16.51
C LYS A 170 -2.13 -22.54 17.23
N GLY A 171 -0.93 -21.95 17.35
CA GLY A 171 0.19 -22.55 18.07
C GLY A 171 -0.13 -22.76 19.55
N TYR A 172 -0.74 -21.77 20.19
CA TYR A 172 -1.22 -21.90 21.57
C TYR A 172 -2.24 -23.04 21.75
N ALA A 173 -3.21 -23.12 20.84
CA ALA A 173 -4.21 -24.20 20.89
C ALA A 173 -3.60 -25.60 20.72
N GLU A 174 -2.56 -25.72 19.91
CA GLU A 174 -1.80 -26.97 19.72
C GLU A 174 -1.04 -27.35 21.02
N LEU A 175 -0.36 -26.38 21.62
CA LEU A 175 0.37 -26.55 22.87
C LEU A 175 -0.57 -26.98 24.01
N MET A 176 -1.77 -26.39 24.10
CA MET A 176 -2.77 -26.76 25.12
C MET A 176 -3.35 -28.16 24.90
N LYS A 177 -3.47 -28.63 23.66
CA LYS A 177 -3.88 -30.02 23.37
C LYS A 177 -2.84 -31.00 23.84
N SER A 178 -1.56 -30.71 23.66
CA SER A 178 -0.46 -31.60 24.05
C SER A 178 -0.23 -31.61 25.57
N ALA A 179 -0.55 -30.51 26.28
CA ALA A 179 -0.28 -30.35 27.70
C ALA A 179 -1.33 -30.98 28.64
N SER A 180 -2.30 -31.77 28.18
CA SER A 180 -3.30 -32.54 28.96
C SER A 180 -4.05 -31.78 30.07
N ASN A 181 -3.94 -30.48 30.19
CA ASN A 181 -4.57 -29.66 31.21
C ASN A 181 -5.27 -28.46 30.57
N PRO A 182 -6.60 -28.48 30.40
CA PRO A 182 -7.33 -27.42 29.70
C PRO A 182 -7.45 -26.19 30.59
N LEU A 183 -6.56 -25.21 30.42
CA LEU A 183 -6.86 -23.85 30.85
C LEU A 183 -8.09 -23.33 30.06
N PRO A 184 -9.01 -22.58 30.70
CA PRO A 184 -10.23 -22.15 30.00
C PRO A 184 -9.86 -21.23 28.85
N ARG A 185 -10.16 -21.70 27.62
CA ARG A 185 -9.91 -21.01 26.33
C ARG A 185 -10.44 -19.57 26.26
N THR A 186 -11.42 -19.24 27.08
CA THR A 186 -12.13 -17.97 27.05
C THR A 186 -11.34 -16.79 27.61
N GLN A 187 -10.46 -17.00 28.59
CA GLN A 187 -9.67 -15.90 29.18
C GLN A 187 -8.52 -15.43 28.29
N PHE A 188 -7.81 -16.38 27.66
CA PHE A 188 -6.67 -16.03 26.81
C PHE A 188 -7.05 -15.19 25.58
N PHE A 189 -8.17 -15.51 24.96
CA PHE A 189 -8.58 -14.79 23.72
C PHE A 189 -9.21 -13.42 23.98
N SER A 190 -9.69 -13.14 25.19
CA SER A 190 -10.17 -11.80 25.57
C SER A 190 -9.03 -10.81 25.83
N GLU A 191 -7.87 -11.29 26.26
CA GLU A 191 -6.70 -10.47 26.55
C GLU A 191 -5.91 -10.06 25.30
N ILE A 192 -6.02 -10.82 24.20
CA ILE A 192 -5.39 -10.50 22.90
C ILE A 192 -6.23 -9.48 22.09
N SER A 193 -7.43 -9.12 22.53
CA SER A 193 -8.22 -8.07 21.90
C SER A 193 -7.59 -6.70 22.19
N PHE A 194 -7.28 -5.95 21.13
CA PHE A 194 -6.83 -4.56 21.26
C PHE A 194 -7.90 -3.75 21.98
N ASP A 195 -7.51 -3.10 23.05
CA ASP A 195 -8.38 -2.15 23.75
C ASP A 195 -8.48 -0.86 22.91
N GLU A 196 -9.48 -0.83 22.00
CA GLU A 196 -9.79 0.38 21.20
C GLU A 196 -10.04 1.62 22.06
N LYS A 197 -10.19 1.45 23.37
CA LYS A 197 -10.51 2.55 24.29
C LYS A 197 -9.29 3.34 24.75
N GLN A 198 -8.08 2.75 24.76
CA GLN A 198 -6.88 3.48 25.19
C GLN A 198 -6.40 4.51 24.15
N VAL A 199 -6.64 4.28 22.86
CA VAL A 199 -6.20 5.20 21.81
C VAL A 199 -7.02 6.50 21.77
N LYS A 200 -8.24 6.52 22.32
CA LYS A 200 -9.10 7.73 22.36
C LYS A 200 -8.84 8.66 23.53
N SER A 201 -8.11 8.23 24.56
CA SER A 201 -7.82 9.06 25.75
C SER A 201 -6.51 9.85 25.68
N GLU A 202 -5.63 9.56 24.72
CA GLU A 202 -4.35 10.29 24.54
C GLU A 202 -4.40 11.37 23.44
N ILE A 203 -5.57 11.53 22.78
CA ILE A 203 -5.75 12.55 21.68
C ILE A 203 -6.77 13.64 22.08
N ALA A 204 -7.17 13.69 23.38
CA ALA A 204 -8.08 14.73 23.86
C ALA A 204 -7.36 15.83 24.65
#